data_eb727ac7c47fc6bb040325cadbdbfdf2
#
_entry.id   eb727ac7c47fc6bb040325cadbdbfdf2
#
_cell.length_a   1.000
_cell.length_b   1.000
_cell.length_c   1.000
_cell.angle_alpha   90.00
_cell.angle_beta   90.00
_cell.angle_gamma   90.00
#
_symmetry.space_group_name_H-M   'P 1'
#
loop_
_entity.id
_entity.type
_entity.pdbx_description
1 polymer ?
#
loop_
_entity_poly.entity_id
_entity_poly.type
_entity_poly.pdbx_seq_one_letter_code
_entity_poly.pdbx_strand_id
1 'polypeptide(L)'
;MLKLVNPERKKSLFQEFNKGRFYRGAINMTRRVTFTLVLILLLSLAVLAGPKIEVWEVGLANETISIIKDLIAQDFTPTTGIEVSISVFPWEGMFNKVLLAMASNSTPDIIAGAPDHLVEYGVRSGVLDLKENFGAARVQALEKKLYPGTTKALNFRGNTFGFVENAGVIIGYYRTDILRDLGMAIPKTWNELHAIQPKLKARNMSAGWGYGGINGGPEWGSYLMMKQNNGSWVDGETYKSRLLEDNSVQGFKNYVELYTKHGIPQEGISFQMFKTGEWPILMDISAFYANVYLAAPELHGKWQVDLIPGTVRKDGSVNHESFMGGSTLGIAKNAKNKEAAFKYMEWYLSDEVQSQLVKLVPEKIKGAMIFSGNIAATQSLPIPSSDKQKFYEQLNVSNAFSYFPGGSAVQRELNFAVHNVLQKKIAPEEALKIAARNTEQELSRKQKEYQRYIDKLAK
;
A
#
# COMPACT_ATOMS: atom_id res chain seq x y z
N MET A 1 27.69 -74.24 -68.16
CA MET A 1 26.38 -74.73 -67.72
C MET A 1 25.60 -73.60 -67.07
N LEU A 2 24.82 -72.89 -67.80
CA LEU A 2 23.91 -71.85 -67.30
C LEU A 2 22.59 -72.56 -66.98
N LYS A 3 22.28 -72.67 -65.64
CA LYS A 3 20.96 -73.10 -65.22
C LYS A 3 20.01 -71.89 -65.25
N LEU A 4 18.98 -72.01 -66.05
CA LEU A 4 17.85 -71.12 -66.22
C LEU A 4 17.14 -70.87 -64.83
N VAL A 5 17.11 -69.66 -64.42
CA VAL A 5 16.30 -69.25 -63.28
C VAL A 5 14.87 -69.01 -63.78
N ASN A 6 13.93 -69.78 -63.21
CA ASN A 6 12.50 -69.75 -63.56
C ASN A 6 11.90 -68.32 -63.51
N PRO A 7 11.28 -67.80 -64.58
CA PRO A 7 10.71 -66.45 -64.64
C PRO A 7 9.59 -66.19 -63.63
N GLU A 8 8.90 -67.20 -63.18
CA GLU A 8 7.84 -67.09 -62.18
C GLU A 8 8.36 -66.72 -60.76
N ARG A 9 9.56 -67.23 -60.41
CA ARG A 9 10.19 -66.91 -59.12
C ARG A 9 10.66 -65.44 -59.04
N LYS A 10 11.01 -64.83 -60.17
CA LYS A 10 11.34 -63.42 -60.27
C LYS A 10 10.10 -62.52 -60.09
N LYS A 11 8.93 -62.92 -60.57
CA LYS A 11 7.69 -62.17 -60.41
C LYS A 11 7.20 -62.19 -58.95
N SER A 12 7.34 -63.33 -58.25
CA SER A 12 6.92 -63.44 -56.84
C SER A 12 7.83 -62.62 -55.88
N LEU A 13 9.15 -62.64 -56.14
CA LEU A 13 10.11 -61.82 -55.33
C LEU A 13 9.93 -60.33 -55.61
N PHE A 14 9.57 -59.92 -56.81
CA PHE A 14 9.28 -58.50 -57.11
C PHE A 14 7.96 -58.05 -56.49
N GLN A 15 6.96 -58.93 -56.41
CA GLN A 15 5.70 -58.63 -55.72
C GLN A 15 5.87 -58.55 -54.16
N GLU A 16 6.70 -59.41 -53.58
CA GLU A 16 6.98 -59.34 -52.15
C GLU A 16 7.86 -58.10 -51.77
N PHE A 17 8.80 -57.74 -52.66
CA PHE A 17 9.63 -56.54 -52.45
C PHE A 17 8.81 -55.22 -52.54
N ASN A 18 7.86 -55.19 -53.47
CA ASN A 18 6.94 -54.06 -53.61
C ASN A 18 5.93 -54.02 -52.46
N LYS A 19 5.42 -55.13 -51.92
CA LYS A 19 4.59 -55.20 -50.75
C LYS A 19 5.34 -54.70 -49.53
N GLY A 20 6.62 -55.12 -49.29
CA GLY A 20 7.42 -54.63 -48.21
C GLY A 20 7.73 -53.15 -48.26
N ARG A 21 7.90 -52.56 -49.47
CA ARG A 21 8.07 -51.10 -49.64
C ARG A 21 6.78 -50.33 -49.37
N PHE A 22 5.63 -50.87 -49.80
CA PHE A 22 4.31 -50.27 -49.57
C PHE A 22 3.97 -50.25 -48.06
N TYR A 23 4.22 -51.36 -47.37
CA TYR A 23 4.01 -51.44 -45.91
C TYR A 23 4.96 -50.50 -45.11
N ARG A 24 6.24 -50.42 -45.49
CA ARG A 24 7.17 -49.45 -44.84
C ARG A 24 6.82 -48.00 -45.12
N GLY A 25 6.33 -47.68 -46.33
CA GLY A 25 5.85 -46.34 -46.70
C GLY A 25 4.60 -45.96 -45.89
N ALA A 26 3.63 -46.89 -45.78
CA ALA A 26 2.40 -46.67 -45.01
C ALA A 26 2.68 -46.50 -43.49
N ILE A 27 3.55 -47.34 -42.92
CA ILE A 27 3.94 -47.21 -41.49
C ILE A 27 4.67 -45.90 -41.22
N ASN A 28 5.55 -45.45 -42.12
CA ASN A 28 6.26 -44.18 -41.95
C ASN A 28 5.31 -42.96 -42.15
N MET A 29 4.34 -43.08 -43.03
CA MET A 29 3.33 -42.03 -43.24
C MET A 29 2.38 -41.93 -42.05
N THR A 30 1.92 -43.08 -41.50
CA THR A 30 1.10 -43.10 -40.27
C THR A 30 1.86 -42.56 -39.08
N ARG A 31 3.13 -42.93 -38.88
CA ARG A 31 3.98 -42.37 -37.83
C ARG A 31 4.18 -40.84 -37.96
N ARG A 32 4.38 -40.35 -39.20
CA ARG A 32 4.52 -38.89 -39.43
C ARG A 32 3.21 -38.15 -39.15
N VAL A 33 2.07 -38.69 -39.61
CA VAL A 33 0.74 -38.12 -39.34
C VAL A 33 0.42 -38.14 -37.86
N THR A 34 0.71 -39.24 -37.14
CA THR A 34 0.49 -39.33 -35.71
C THR A 34 1.40 -38.36 -34.95
N PHE A 35 2.67 -38.24 -35.35
CA PHE A 35 3.61 -37.28 -34.72
C PHE A 35 3.17 -35.83 -34.96
N THR A 36 2.70 -35.52 -36.18
CA THR A 36 2.17 -34.16 -36.51
C THR A 36 0.89 -33.86 -35.73
N LEU A 37 -0.03 -34.83 -35.61
CA LEU A 37 -1.25 -34.69 -34.82
C LEU A 37 -0.95 -34.52 -33.30
N VAL A 38 0.00 -35.27 -32.76
CA VAL A 38 0.45 -35.15 -31.38
C VAL A 38 1.15 -33.80 -31.18
N LEU A 39 1.96 -33.35 -32.14
CA LEU A 39 2.60 -32.02 -32.06
C LEU A 39 1.58 -30.88 -32.17
N ILE A 40 0.57 -31.00 -33.03
CA ILE A 40 -0.54 -30.05 -33.12
C ILE A 40 -1.38 -30.07 -31.82
N LEU A 41 -1.62 -31.24 -31.23
CA LEU A 41 -2.34 -31.39 -29.96
C LEU A 41 -1.53 -30.78 -28.80
N LEU A 42 -0.21 -31.01 -28.77
CA LEU A 42 0.69 -30.40 -27.77
C LEU A 42 0.81 -28.87 -27.95
N LEU A 43 0.85 -28.38 -29.18
CA LEU A 43 0.83 -26.94 -29.49
C LEU A 43 -0.52 -26.31 -29.17
N SER A 44 -1.65 -26.99 -29.38
CA SER A 44 -2.98 -26.50 -29.00
C SER A 44 -3.17 -26.50 -27.48
N LEU A 45 -2.60 -27.45 -26.73
CA LEU A 45 -2.58 -27.45 -25.25
C LEU A 45 -1.68 -26.34 -24.69
N ALA A 46 -0.59 -26.00 -25.35
CA ALA A 46 0.28 -24.89 -24.96
C ALA A 46 -0.37 -23.51 -25.24
N VAL A 47 -1.26 -23.42 -26.23
CA VAL A 47 -2.05 -22.20 -26.56
C VAL A 47 -3.22 -22.01 -25.58
N LEU A 48 -3.63 -23.08 -24.83
CA LEU A 48 -4.71 -23.03 -23.83
C LEU A 48 -4.23 -22.60 -22.43
N ALA A 49 -2.92 -22.58 -22.17
CA ALA A 49 -2.39 -21.99 -20.93
C ALA A 49 -2.39 -20.47 -21.08
N GLY A 50 -3.32 -19.79 -20.42
CA GLY A 50 -3.35 -18.34 -20.35
C GLY A 50 -2.05 -17.75 -19.77
N PRO A 51 -1.85 -16.44 -19.88
CA PRO A 51 -0.68 -15.79 -19.28
C PRO A 51 -0.70 -16.00 -17.77
N LYS A 52 0.50 -16.24 -17.21
CA LYS A 52 0.71 -16.35 -15.76
C LYS A 52 1.43 -15.12 -15.26
N ILE A 53 0.97 -14.56 -14.16
CA ILE A 53 1.62 -13.45 -13.46
C ILE A 53 2.03 -13.85 -12.05
N GLU A 54 3.10 -13.25 -11.56
CA GLU A 54 3.60 -13.38 -10.21
C GLU A 54 3.41 -12.05 -9.47
N VAL A 55 2.85 -12.12 -8.25
CA VAL A 55 2.62 -10.98 -7.37
C VAL A 55 3.42 -11.17 -6.08
N TRP A 56 4.21 -10.18 -5.72
CA TRP A 56 4.84 -10.10 -4.41
C TRP A 56 4.06 -9.14 -3.53
N GLU A 57 3.40 -9.69 -2.53
CA GLU A 57 2.64 -8.97 -1.51
C GLU A 57 3.47 -8.70 -0.27
N VAL A 58 3.08 -7.70 0.53
CA VAL A 58 3.76 -7.31 1.74
C VAL A 58 2.80 -7.16 2.92
N GLY A 59 3.17 -7.79 4.05
CA GLY A 59 2.50 -7.55 5.33
C GLY A 59 1.08 -8.10 5.49
N LEU A 60 0.52 -8.75 4.46
CA LEU A 60 -0.78 -9.39 4.57
C LEU A 60 -0.68 -10.74 5.28
N ALA A 61 -1.70 -11.07 6.08
CA ALA A 61 -1.80 -12.39 6.70
C ALA A 61 -2.07 -13.47 5.64
N ASN A 62 -1.56 -14.69 5.87
CA ASN A 62 -1.76 -15.82 4.94
C ASN A 62 -3.25 -16.14 4.73
N GLU A 63 -4.07 -15.96 5.75
CA GLU A 63 -5.53 -16.15 5.68
C GLU A 63 -6.19 -15.13 4.75
N THR A 64 -5.75 -13.86 4.79
CA THR A 64 -6.21 -12.82 3.85
C THR A 64 -5.81 -13.18 2.42
N ILE A 65 -4.59 -13.66 2.22
CA ILE A 65 -4.13 -14.14 0.90
C ILE A 65 -4.95 -15.34 0.41
N SER A 66 -5.38 -16.22 1.31
CA SER A 66 -6.28 -17.33 0.92
C SER A 66 -7.61 -16.79 0.38
N ILE A 67 -8.19 -15.78 1.02
CA ILE A 67 -9.41 -15.12 0.53
C ILE A 67 -9.18 -14.50 -0.86
N ILE A 68 -8.06 -13.80 -1.06
CA ILE A 68 -7.72 -13.22 -2.36
C ILE A 68 -7.57 -14.30 -3.43
N LYS A 69 -6.91 -15.42 -3.12
CA LYS A 69 -6.77 -16.55 -4.05
C LYS A 69 -8.12 -17.19 -4.39
N ASP A 70 -9.04 -17.29 -3.43
CA ASP A 70 -10.39 -17.76 -3.67
C ASP A 70 -11.14 -16.85 -4.66
N LEU A 71 -11.06 -15.53 -4.48
CA LEU A 71 -11.66 -14.56 -5.39
C LEU A 71 -11.05 -14.63 -6.79
N ILE A 72 -9.73 -14.79 -6.90
CA ILE A 72 -9.03 -15.00 -8.17
C ILE A 72 -9.55 -16.24 -8.87
N ALA A 73 -9.68 -17.37 -8.16
CA ALA A 73 -10.13 -18.64 -8.72
C ALA A 73 -11.62 -18.61 -9.11
N GLN A 74 -12.45 -17.83 -8.40
CA GLN A 74 -13.88 -17.75 -8.65
C GLN A 74 -14.26 -16.78 -9.77
N ASP A 75 -13.50 -15.71 -9.94
CA ASP A 75 -13.85 -14.62 -10.85
C ASP A 75 -12.75 -14.29 -11.87
N PHE A 76 -11.55 -13.88 -11.39
CA PHE A 76 -10.52 -13.35 -12.28
C PHE A 76 -9.98 -14.35 -13.30
N THR A 77 -9.57 -15.53 -12.83
CA THR A 77 -9.00 -16.56 -13.74
C THR A 77 -10.04 -17.10 -14.73
N PRO A 78 -11.29 -17.41 -14.32
CA PRO A 78 -12.32 -17.86 -15.27
C PRO A 78 -12.68 -16.82 -16.34
N THR A 79 -12.69 -15.53 -15.98
CA THR A 79 -13.08 -14.45 -16.91
C THR A 79 -11.97 -13.98 -17.82
N THR A 80 -10.71 -14.09 -17.38
CA THR A 80 -9.56 -13.56 -18.13
C THR A 80 -8.64 -14.61 -18.72
N GLY A 81 -8.68 -15.85 -18.22
CA GLY A 81 -7.72 -16.91 -18.52
C GLY A 81 -6.34 -16.68 -17.88
N ILE A 82 -6.16 -15.64 -17.04
CA ILE A 82 -4.87 -15.29 -16.43
C ILE A 82 -4.72 -16.05 -15.11
N GLU A 83 -3.60 -16.79 -14.97
CA GLU A 83 -3.20 -17.41 -13.72
C GLU A 83 -2.42 -16.44 -12.85
N VAL A 84 -2.67 -16.43 -11.54
CA VAL A 84 -1.98 -15.57 -10.57
C VAL A 84 -1.32 -16.39 -9.50
N SER A 85 -0.02 -16.17 -9.26
CA SER A 85 0.69 -16.70 -8.11
C SER A 85 1.06 -15.56 -7.17
N ILE A 86 0.76 -15.71 -5.86
CA ILE A 86 1.03 -14.69 -4.85
C ILE A 86 2.04 -15.23 -3.84
N SER A 87 3.11 -14.49 -3.64
CA SER A 87 4.10 -14.70 -2.57
C SER A 87 4.05 -13.52 -1.59
N VAL A 88 4.06 -13.80 -0.29
CA VAL A 88 3.96 -12.77 0.76
C VAL A 88 5.29 -12.63 1.49
N PHE A 89 5.65 -11.39 1.77
CA PHE A 89 6.88 -11.05 2.48
C PHE A 89 6.57 -10.12 3.67
N PRO A 90 7.37 -10.15 4.75
CA PRO A 90 7.28 -9.17 5.81
C PRO A 90 7.70 -7.77 5.31
N TRP A 91 7.22 -6.74 5.96
CA TRP A 91 7.62 -5.34 5.67
C TRP A 91 9.13 -5.16 5.80
N GLU A 92 9.72 -5.77 6.84
CA GLU A 92 11.14 -5.71 7.09
C GLU A 92 11.93 -6.38 5.95
N GLY A 93 12.86 -5.66 5.37
CA GLY A 93 13.71 -6.14 4.28
C GLY A 93 13.07 -6.15 2.89
N MET A 94 11.76 -5.93 2.75
CA MET A 94 11.08 -5.94 1.44
C MET A 94 11.70 -4.94 0.46
N PHE A 95 12.02 -3.72 0.93
CA PHE A 95 12.66 -2.71 0.10
C PHE A 95 13.97 -3.22 -0.53
N ASN A 96 14.86 -3.76 0.27
CA ASN A 96 16.13 -4.27 -0.21
C ASN A 96 15.98 -5.52 -1.10
N LYS A 97 15.03 -6.40 -0.77
CA LYS A 97 14.71 -7.58 -1.59
C LYS A 97 14.34 -7.18 -3.01
N VAL A 98 13.47 -6.19 -3.17
CA VAL A 98 13.06 -5.69 -4.48
C VAL A 98 14.24 -5.04 -5.21
N LEU A 99 15.06 -4.24 -4.54
CA LEU A 99 16.27 -3.66 -5.17
C LEU A 99 17.25 -4.74 -5.69
N LEU A 100 17.43 -5.81 -4.95
CA LEU A 100 18.26 -6.96 -5.39
C LEU A 100 17.63 -7.68 -6.58
N ALA A 101 16.31 -7.90 -6.56
CA ALA A 101 15.58 -8.50 -7.67
C ALA A 101 15.63 -7.63 -8.94
N MET A 102 15.55 -6.29 -8.79
CA MET A 102 15.74 -5.36 -9.90
C MET A 102 17.15 -5.47 -10.51
N ALA A 103 18.18 -5.56 -9.66
CA ALA A 103 19.57 -5.66 -10.10
C ALA A 103 19.86 -6.99 -10.83
N SER A 104 19.19 -8.08 -10.44
CA SER A 104 19.34 -9.42 -11.03
C SER A 104 18.30 -9.76 -12.11
N ASN A 105 17.43 -8.82 -12.51
CA ASN A 105 16.32 -9.04 -13.46
C ASN A 105 15.39 -10.20 -13.05
N SER A 106 15.18 -10.41 -11.75
CA SER A 106 14.35 -11.47 -11.18
C SER A 106 13.12 -10.94 -10.43
N THR A 107 12.63 -9.76 -10.81
CA THR A 107 11.40 -9.20 -10.25
C THR A 107 10.17 -10.02 -10.64
N PRO A 108 9.13 -10.07 -9.79
CA PRO A 108 7.80 -10.54 -10.19
C PRO A 108 7.17 -9.60 -11.23
N ASP A 109 5.95 -9.90 -11.68
CA ASP A 109 5.20 -8.97 -12.54
C ASP A 109 4.65 -7.78 -11.75
N ILE A 110 4.14 -8.04 -10.52
CA ILE A 110 3.59 -7.00 -9.61
C ILE A 110 4.37 -7.01 -8.30
N ILE A 111 4.69 -5.81 -7.84
CA ILE A 111 5.45 -5.57 -6.59
C ILE A 111 4.57 -4.75 -5.65
N ALA A 112 4.34 -5.27 -4.43
CA ALA A 112 3.79 -4.48 -3.34
C ALA A 112 4.92 -3.80 -2.53
N GLY A 113 4.57 -2.69 -1.89
CA GLY A 113 5.47 -1.96 -1.02
C GLY A 113 4.84 -0.72 -0.41
N ALA A 114 5.58 0.04 0.38
CA ALA A 114 5.16 1.35 0.81
C ALA A 114 5.19 2.35 -0.38
N PRO A 115 4.42 3.43 -0.35
CA PRO A 115 4.38 4.40 -1.44
C PRO A 115 5.76 4.99 -1.79
N ASP A 116 6.60 5.29 -0.79
CA ASP A 116 7.97 5.77 -0.99
C ASP A 116 8.87 4.74 -1.68
N HIS A 117 8.66 3.44 -1.39
CA HIS A 117 9.35 2.36 -2.07
C HIS A 117 9.05 2.37 -3.57
N LEU A 118 7.76 2.45 -3.94
CA LEU A 118 7.33 2.43 -5.35
C LEU A 118 7.87 3.64 -6.12
N VAL A 119 7.84 4.83 -5.52
CA VAL A 119 8.43 6.04 -6.14
C VAL A 119 9.93 5.87 -6.34
N GLU A 120 10.65 5.34 -5.36
CA GLU A 120 12.10 5.09 -5.50
C GLU A 120 12.41 4.04 -6.56
N TYR A 121 11.63 2.94 -6.63
CA TYR A 121 11.77 1.94 -7.70
C TYR A 121 11.46 2.55 -9.07
N GLY A 122 10.43 3.40 -9.17
CA GLY A 122 10.07 4.09 -10.40
C GLY A 122 11.18 5.00 -10.91
N VAL A 123 11.74 5.85 -10.04
CA VAL A 123 12.87 6.71 -10.38
C VAL A 123 14.10 5.91 -10.81
N ARG A 124 14.33 4.75 -10.21
CA ARG A 124 15.39 3.80 -10.63
C ARG A 124 15.04 3.01 -11.89
N SER A 125 13.91 3.29 -12.53
CA SER A 125 13.40 2.54 -13.69
C SER A 125 13.15 1.06 -13.39
N GLY A 126 12.75 0.70 -12.17
CA GLY A 126 12.43 -0.67 -11.74
C GLY A 126 10.95 -1.00 -11.83
N VAL A 127 10.06 0.00 -11.77
CA VAL A 127 8.63 -0.13 -12.03
C VAL A 127 8.22 0.79 -13.18
N LEU A 128 7.10 0.46 -13.82
CA LEU A 128 6.57 1.20 -14.97
C LEU A 128 5.89 2.50 -14.55
N ASP A 129 6.00 3.53 -15.37
CA ASP A 129 4.97 4.57 -15.41
C ASP A 129 3.71 3.99 -16.04
N LEU A 130 2.65 3.92 -15.25
CA LEU A 130 1.40 3.30 -15.67
C LEU A 130 0.71 4.11 -16.78
N LYS A 131 0.79 5.46 -16.75
CA LYS A 131 0.18 6.32 -17.78
C LYS A 131 0.84 6.17 -19.13
N GLU A 132 2.17 6.08 -19.16
CA GLU A 132 2.93 5.84 -20.37
C GLU A 132 2.62 4.46 -21.00
N ASN A 133 2.54 3.42 -20.16
CA ASN A 133 2.44 2.04 -20.64
C ASN A 133 1.00 1.57 -20.93
N PHE A 134 -0.02 2.11 -20.22
CA PHE A 134 -1.41 1.63 -20.31
C PHE A 134 -2.41 2.73 -20.72
N GLY A 135 -1.92 3.95 -20.92
CA GLY A 135 -2.73 5.10 -21.31
C GLY A 135 -3.37 5.84 -20.13
N ALA A 136 -3.37 7.17 -20.21
CA ALA A 136 -3.86 8.03 -19.15
C ALA A 136 -5.33 7.76 -18.76
N ALA A 137 -6.19 7.42 -19.74
CA ALA A 137 -7.61 7.19 -19.49
C ALA A 137 -7.88 5.99 -18.58
N ARG A 138 -7.17 4.85 -18.78
CA ARG A 138 -7.32 3.66 -17.94
C ARG A 138 -6.80 3.92 -16.52
N VAL A 139 -5.65 4.58 -16.41
CA VAL A 139 -5.07 4.94 -15.11
C VAL A 139 -6.00 5.88 -14.34
N GLN A 140 -6.53 6.93 -14.98
CA GLN A 140 -7.49 7.85 -14.36
C GLN A 140 -8.80 7.17 -13.96
N ALA A 141 -9.24 6.14 -14.68
CA ALA A 141 -10.42 5.37 -14.31
C ALA A 141 -10.23 4.65 -12.95
N LEU A 142 -9.03 4.13 -12.67
CA LEU A 142 -8.68 3.57 -11.38
C LEU A 142 -8.47 4.66 -10.31
N GLU A 143 -7.74 5.75 -10.64
CA GLU A 143 -7.52 6.86 -9.72
C GLU A 143 -8.83 7.41 -9.14
N LYS A 144 -9.91 7.49 -9.95
CA LYS A 144 -11.24 7.97 -9.53
C LYS A 144 -11.93 7.07 -8.51
N LYS A 145 -11.57 5.79 -8.42
CA LYS A 145 -12.12 4.85 -7.44
C LYS A 145 -11.40 4.93 -6.09
N LEU A 146 -10.23 5.56 -6.04
CA LEU A 146 -9.37 5.61 -4.86
C LEU A 146 -9.45 7.00 -4.19
N TYR A 147 -9.16 7.05 -2.89
CA TYR A 147 -9.06 8.32 -2.18
C TYR A 147 -7.99 9.23 -2.79
N PRO A 148 -8.27 10.53 -3.03
CA PRO A 148 -7.35 11.43 -3.74
C PRO A 148 -5.98 11.55 -3.09
N GLY A 149 -5.91 11.46 -1.75
CA GLY A 149 -4.65 11.50 -1.01
C GLY A 149 -3.74 10.31 -1.30
N THR A 150 -4.31 9.14 -1.68
CA THR A 150 -3.54 7.95 -2.03
C THR A 150 -2.94 8.05 -3.42
N THR A 151 -3.68 8.61 -4.38
CA THR A 151 -3.20 8.71 -5.76
C THR A 151 -2.05 9.71 -5.90
N LYS A 152 -2.10 10.82 -5.14
CA LYS A 152 -1.02 11.81 -5.12
C LYS A 152 0.30 11.24 -4.62
N ALA A 153 0.26 10.29 -3.71
CA ALA A 153 1.44 9.71 -3.10
C ALA A 153 2.37 8.98 -4.10
N LEU A 154 1.78 8.39 -5.14
CA LEU A 154 2.49 7.59 -6.14
C LEU A 154 2.75 8.35 -7.45
N ASN A 155 2.41 9.64 -7.46
CA ASN A 155 2.67 10.51 -8.59
C ASN A 155 3.96 11.31 -8.34
N PHE A 156 4.96 11.10 -9.15
CA PHE A 156 6.21 11.84 -9.11
C PHE A 156 6.53 12.41 -10.49
N ARG A 157 6.58 13.74 -10.59
CA ARG A 157 6.86 14.48 -11.85
C ARG A 157 5.96 14.04 -13.02
N GLY A 158 4.67 13.87 -12.74
CA GLY A 158 3.68 13.46 -13.73
C GLY A 158 3.59 11.96 -14.01
N ASN A 159 4.55 11.16 -13.55
CA ASN A 159 4.54 9.72 -13.68
C ASN A 159 3.73 9.08 -12.55
N THR A 160 2.99 8.02 -12.84
CA THR A 160 2.22 7.24 -11.85
C THR A 160 2.83 5.85 -11.72
N PHE A 161 3.44 5.54 -10.56
CA PHE A 161 4.19 4.31 -10.36
C PHE A 161 3.39 3.17 -9.72
N GLY A 162 2.13 3.39 -9.38
CA GLY A 162 1.29 2.36 -8.78
C GLY A 162 0.00 2.91 -8.21
N PHE A 163 -0.70 2.07 -7.44
CA PHE A 163 -1.93 2.42 -6.73
C PHE A 163 -1.89 1.89 -5.30
N VAL A 164 -2.53 2.60 -4.38
CA VAL A 164 -2.71 2.14 -3.00
C VAL A 164 -3.84 1.12 -2.96
N GLU A 165 -3.57 -0.06 -2.41
CA GLU A 165 -4.56 -1.11 -2.18
C GLU A 165 -5.18 -1.03 -0.78
N ASN A 166 -4.35 -0.85 0.25
CA ASN A 166 -4.75 -0.69 1.64
C ASN A 166 -4.45 0.74 2.09
N ALA A 167 -5.41 1.39 2.74
CA ALA A 167 -5.25 2.75 3.24
C ALA A 167 -5.49 2.80 4.76
N GLY A 168 -4.42 2.95 5.51
CA GLY A 168 -4.48 3.31 6.93
C GLY A 168 -4.52 4.82 7.10
N VAL A 169 -5.40 5.32 7.97
CA VAL A 169 -5.50 6.75 8.30
C VAL A 169 -5.46 6.95 9.81
N ILE A 170 -4.77 7.97 10.30
CA ILE A 170 -4.86 8.36 11.71
C ILE A 170 -6.20 9.07 11.93
N ILE A 171 -6.98 8.57 12.90
CA ILE A 171 -8.32 9.06 13.24
C ILE A 171 -8.47 9.10 14.76
N GLY A 172 -9.44 9.86 15.27
CA GLY A 172 -9.72 9.93 16.69
C GLY A 172 -10.67 8.84 17.16
N TYR A 173 -10.36 8.22 18.30
CA TYR A 173 -11.16 7.25 19.03
C TYR A 173 -11.58 7.88 20.36
N TYR A 174 -12.88 7.88 20.68
CA TYR A 174 -13.43 8.64 21.79
C TYR A 174 -14.35 7.76 22.63
N ARG A 175 -14.04 7.59 23.91
CA ARG A 175 -14.89 6.94 24.92
C ARG A 175 -16.04 7.89 25.29
N THR A 176 -17.11 7.83 24.53
CA THR A 176 -18.28 8.71 24.65
C THR A 176 -19.00 8.54 25.98
N ASP A 177 -18.97 7.35 26.57
CA ASP A 177 -19.47 7.09 27.92
C ASP A 177 -18.71 7.93 28.96
N ILE A 178 -17.37 7.87 28.95
CA ILE A 178 -16.52 8.60 29.90
C ILE A 178 -16.63 10.12 29.67
N LEU A 179 -16.54 10.58 28.41
CA LEU A 179 -16.64 12.00 28.10
C LEU A 179 -17.98 12.60 28.56
N ARG A 180 -19.08 11.89 28.33
CA ARG A 180 -20.42 12.28 28.79
C ARG A 180 -20.47 12.37 30.33
N ASP A 181 -19.95 11.37 31.05
CA ASP A 181 -19.94 11.34 32.51
C ASP A 181 -19.08 12.46 33.12
N LEU A 182 -18.10 12.96 32.37
CA LEU A 182 -17.28 14.11 32.69
C LEU A 182 -17.86 15.47 32.23
N GLY A 183 -19.02 15.45 31.55
CA GLY A 183 -19.63 16.67 30.98
C GLY A 183 -18.79 17.27 29.86
N MET A 184 -18.06 16.44 29.08
CA MET A 184 -17.17 16.86 28.01
C MET A 184 -17.72 16.43 26.64
N ALA A 185 -17.61 17.31 25.67
CA ALA A 185 -17.81 16.98 24.27
C ALA A 185 -16.54 16.38 23.63
N ILE A 186 -16.69 15.72 22.49
CA ILE A 186 -15.56 15.33 21.67
C ILE A 186 -14.85 16.58 21.16
N PRO A 187 -13.53 16.74 21.43
CA PRO A 187 -12.79 17.92 20.98
C PRO A 187 -12.64 17.92 19.46
N LYS A 188 -13.02 19.02 18.81
CA LYS A 188 -12.85 19.22 17.38
C LYS A 188 -11.52 19.87 17.02
N THR A 189 -10.90 20.55 17.97
CA THR A 189 -9.64 21.26 17.78
C THR A 189 -8.62 20.86 18.83
N TRP A 190 -7.34 21.06 18.53
CA TRP A 190 -6.27 20.87 19.50
C TRP A 190 -6.46 21.77 20.74
N ASN A 191 -6.95 23.00 20.54
CA ASN A 191 -7.21 23.90 21.68
C ASN A 191 -8.29 23.35 22.62
N GLU A 192 -9.34 22.74 22.08
CA GLU A 192 -10.36 22.06 22.88
C GLU A 192 -9.77 20.84 23.61
N LEU A 193 -8.93 20.05 22.94
CA LEU A 193 -8.23 18.94 23.58
C LEU A 193 -7.33 19.43 24.72
N HIS A 194 -6.58 20.52 24.51
CA HIS A 194 -5.73 21.11 25.52
C HIS A 194 -6.54 21.60 26.75
N ALA A 195 -7.75 22.14 26.53
CA ALA A 195 -8.64 22.56 27.63
C ALA A 195 -9.23 21.38 28.40
N ILE A 196 -9.42 20.23 27.77
CA ILE A 196 -9.91 18.99 28.38
C ILE A 196 -8.81 18.29 29.19
N GLN A 197 -7.56 18.31 28.74
CA GLN A 197 -6.45 17.53 29.29
C GLN A 197 -6.23 17.70 30.82
N PRO A 198 -6.26 18.89 31.41
CA PRO A 198 -6.14 19.05 32.88
C PRO A 198 -7.27 18.36 33.65
N LYS A 199 -8.49 18.37 33.09
CA LYS A 199 -9.66 17.73 33.71
C LYS A 199 -9.55 16.20 33.67
N LEU A 200 -9.01 15.63 32.56
CA LEU A 200 -8.69 14.22 32.46
C LEU A 200 -7.62 13.83 33.51
N LYS A 201 -6.54 14.62 33.59
CA LYS A 201 -5.46 14.37 34.55
C LYS A 201 -5.92 14.37 36.00
N ALA A 202 -6.86 15.23 36.37
CA ALA A 202 -7.45 15.26 37.72
C ALA A 202 -8.19 13.95 38.08
N ARG A 203 -8.44 13.09 37.09
CA ARG A 203 -9.06 11.77 37.22
C ARG A 203 -8.11 10.62 36.88
N ASN A 204 -6.80 10.86 36.88
CA ASN A 204 -5.77 9.90 36.43
C ASN A 204 -5.97 9.39 35.00
N MET A 205 -6.58 10.21 34.15
CA MET A 205 -6.80 9.95 32.73
C MET A 205 -5.97 10.90 31.85
N SER A 206 -5.83 10.59 30.58
CA SER A 206 -5.16 11.47 29.62
C SER A 206 -5.70 11.22 28.20
N ALA A 207 -5.56 12.19 27.32
CA ALA A 207 -5.52 11.85 25.90
C ALA A 207 -4.25 11.04 25.62
N GLY A 208 -4.32 10.12 24.63
CA GLY A 208 -3.21 9.29 24.20
C GLY A 208 -2.97 9.42 22.70
N TRP A 209 -1.82 8.98 22.26
CA TRP A 209 -1.48 8.90 20.85
C TRP A 209 -0.73 7.59 20.57
N GLY A 210 -1.34 6.68 19.81
CA GLY A 210 -0.76 5.42 19.39
C GLY A 210 0.10 5.59 18.12
N TYR A 211 -0.43 5.23 16.97
CA TYR A 211 0.29 5.42 15.71
C TYR A 211 0.49 6.92 15.40
N GLY A 212 1.73 7.29 15.09
CA GLY A 212 2.11 8.71 15.00
C GLY A 212 2.49 9.36 16.32
N GLY A 213 2.33 8.66 17.46
CA GLY A 213 2.89 9.03 18.76
C GLY A 213 4.36 8.64 18.89
N ILE A 214 4.96 8.88 20.07
CA ILE A 214 6.41 8.72 20.30
C ILE A 214 6.92 7.33 19.95
N ASN A 215 6.19 6.28 20.32
CA ASN A 215 6.59 4.89 20.05
C ASN A 215 5.96 4.31 18.79
N GLY A 216 5.13 5.08 18.11
CA GLY A 216 4.38 4.66 16.91
C GLY A 216 4.73 5.43 15.63
N GLY A 217 5.95 5.98 15.54
CA GLY A 217 6.41 6.76 14.40
C GLY A 217 6.13 8.26 14.56
N PRO A 218 6.87 8.97 15.43
CA PRO A 218 6.62 10.37 15.74
C PRO A 218 6.82 11.31 14.56
N GLU A 219 7.54 10.90 13.54
CA GLU A 219 7.63 11.59 12.26
C GLU A 219 6.26 11.75 11.58
N TRP A 220 5.38 10.76 11.70
CA TRP A 220 4.02 10.81 11.13
C TRP A 220 3.14 11.82 11.85
N GLY A 221 3.14 11.81 13.18
CA GLY A 221 2.38 12.76 13.98
C GLY A 221 2.88 14.18 13.83
N SER A 222 4.20 14.39 13.84
CA SER A 222 4.78 15.72 13.63
C SER A 222 4.49 16.27 12.22
N TYR A 223 4.55 15.42 11.20
CA TYR A 223 4.17 15.81 9.84
C TYR A 223 2.69 16.18 9.72
N LEU A 224 1.81 15.37 10.30
CA LEU A 224 0.38 15.65 10.37
C LEU A 224 0.14 17.07 10.94
N MET A 225 0.76 17.40 12.06
CA MET A 225 0.64 18.72 12.68
C MET A 225 1.23 19.84 11.80
N MET A 226 2.33 19.58 11.09
CA MET A 226 2.86 20.50 10.09
C MET A 226 1.85 20.75 8.97
N LYS A 227 1.23 19.71 8.42
CA LYS A 227 0.23 19.81 7.35
C LYS A 227 -1.02 20.56 7.78
N GLN A 228 -1.49 20.33 9.00
CA GLN A 228 -2.60 21.10 9.56
C GLN A 228 -2.28 22.59 9.67
N ASN A 229 -1.02 22.96 9.84
CA ASN A 229 -0.52 24.34 9.86
C ASN A 229 -0.11 24.86 8.47
N ASN A 230 -0.44 24.15 7.37
CA ASN A 230 -0.01 24.45 5.98
C ASN A 230 1.52 24.40 5.79
N GLY A 231 2.24 23.70 6.65
CA GLY A 231 3.66 23.42 6.53
C GLY A 231 3.94 22.18 5.67
N SER A 232 5.21 21.91 5.46
CA SER A 232 5.72 20.72 4.79
C SER A 232 7.14 20.42 5.26
N TRP A 233 7.62 19.23 4.95
CA TRP A 233 9.00 18.87 5.28
C TRP A 233 9.97 19.12 4.12
N VAL A 234 9.55 18.93 2.88
CA VAL A 234 10.38 19.09 1.68
C VAL A 234 9.51 19.56 0.51
N ASP A 235 10.12 20.30 -0.37
CA ASP A 235 9.64 20.52 -1.73
C ASP A 235 10.14 19.36 -2.62
N GLY A 236 9.24 18.51 -3.06
CA GLY A 236 9.56 17.31 -3.85
C GLY A 236 10.12 17.62 -5.25
N GLU A 237 9.88 18.81 -5.79
CA GLU A 237 10.37 19.20 -7.11
C GLU A 237 11.80 19.76 -7.04
N THR A 238 12.05 20.60 -6.06
CA THR A 238 13.35 21.28 -5.90
C THR A 238 14.32 20.55 -4.99
N TYR A 239 13.85 19.53 -4.26
CA TYR A 239 14.62 18.80 -3.23
C TYR A 239 15.14 19.71 -2.09
N LYS A 240 14.45 20.82 -1.82
CA LYS A 240 14.78 21.71 -0.71
C LYS A 240 13.98 21.37 0.54
N SER A 241 14.65 21.41 1.68
CA SER A 241 13.97 21.29 2.97
C SER A 241 13.04 22.48 3.21
N ARG A 242 11.83 22.21 3.70
CA ARG A 242 10.83 23.19 4.14
C ARG A 242 10.63 23.17 5.64
N LEU A 243 11.47 22.45 6.37
CA LEU A 243 11.36 22.27 7.83
C LEU A 243 11.49 23.57 8.62
N LEU A 244 12.22 24.58 8.05
CA LEU A 244 12.44 25.86 8.72
C LEU A 244 11.43 26.95 8.28
N GLU A 245 10.46 26.64 7.45
CA GLU A 245 9.36 27.55 7.17
C GLU A 245 8.48 27.72 8.44
N ASP A 246 7.98 28.94 8.69
CA ASP A 246 7.22 29.29 9.88
C ASP A 246 6.09 28.30 10.18
N ASN A 247 5.34 27.90 9.16
CA ASN A 247 4.23 26.96 9.28
C ASN A 247 4.69 25.54 9.70
N SER A 248 5.84 25.11 9.17
CA SER A 248 6.44 23.82 9.53
C SER A 248 6.97 23.82 10.95
N VAL A 249 7.67 24.90 11.34
CA VAL A 249 8.15 25.12 12.70
C VAL A 249 6.98 25.14 13.69
N GLN A 250 5.91 25.87 13.37
CA GLN A 250 4.74 25.94 14.23
C GLN A 250 4.06 24.57 14.39
N GLY A 251 3.88 23.82 13.30
CA GLY A 251 3.30 22.48 13.35
C GLY A 251 4.14 21.52 14.20
N PHE A 252 5.46 21.54 14.03
CA PHE A 252 6.37 20.73 14.85
C PHE A 252 6.31 21.10 16.33
N LYS A 253 6.29 22.40 16.65
CA LYS A 253 6.13 22.88 18.04
C LYS A 253 4.83 22.38 18.64
N ASN A 254 3.72 22.54 17.93
CA ASN A 254 2.42 22.05 18.36
C ASN A 254 2.46 20.56 18.71
N TYR A 255 3.16 19.74 17.89
CA TYR A 255 3.29 18.31 18.15
C TYR A 255 4.10 18.02 19.43
N VAL A 256 5.28 18.59 19.58
CA VAL A 256 6.13 18.30 20.74
C VAL A 256 5.56 18.91 22.05
N GLU A 257 4.78 19.99 21.96
CA GLU A 257 4.07 20.59 23.07
C GLU A 257 2.95 19.71 23.63
N LEU A 258 2.39 18.79 22.85
CA LEU A 258 1.46 17.77 23.37
C LEU A 258 2.08 17.02 24.55
N TYR A 259 3.36 16.72 24.48
CA TYR A 259 4.11 15.98 25.50
C TYR A 259 4.75 16.91 26.55
N THR A 260 5.41 17.96 26.10
CA THR A 260 6.23 18.81 27.00
C THR A 260 5.41 19.80 27.81
N LYS A 261 4.27 20.25 27.27
CA LYS A 261 3.42 21.28 27.86
C LYS A 261 2.07 20.72 28.34
N HIS A 262 1.41 19.94 27.48
CA HIS A 262 0.08 19.40 27.78
C HIS A 262 0.14 18.05 28.49
N GLY A 263 1.30 17.39 28.49
CA GLY A 263 1.61 16.18 29.26
C GLY A 263 0.80 14.97 28.78
N ILE A 264 0.58 14.83 27.48
CA ILE A 264 0.16 13.56 26.90
C ILE A 264 1.25 12.53 27.22
N PRO A 265 0.91 11.31 27.65
CA PRO A 265 1.90 10.27 27.95
C PRO A 265 2.75 9.90 26.71
N GLN A 266 4.04 9.69 26.94
CA GLN A 266 4.96 9.21 25.89
C GLN A 266 4.89 7.70 25.72
N GLU A 267 4.44 6.98 26.73
CA GLU A 267 4.38 5.52 26.79
C GLU A 267 2.98 5.06 27.16
N GLY A 268 2.59 3.91 26.62
CA GLY A 268 1.33 3.26 26.90
C GLY A 268 0.97 2.29 25.78
N ILE A 269 0.17 1.27 26.12
CA ILE A 269 -0.37 0.32 25.16
C ILE A 269 -1.77 0.80 24.78
N SER A 270 -1.92 1.38 23.59
CA SER A 270 -3.16 2.00 23.08
C SER A 270 -4.42 1.20 23.42
N PHE A 271 -4.41 -0.10 23.10
CA PHE A 271 -5.59 -0.95 23.34
C PHE A 271 -5.94 -1.07 24.82
N GLN A 272 -4.94 -1.32 25.68
CA GLN A 272 -5.17 -1.46 27.11
C GLN A 272 -5.65 -0.14 27.73
N MET A 273 -4.98 0.97 27.43
CA MET A 273 -5.30 2.28 27.97
C MET A 273 -6.69 2.78 27.53
N PHE A 274 -7.05 2.53 26.26
CA PHE A 274 -8.38 2.87 25.75
C PHE A 274 -9.46 1.97 26.36
N LYS A 275 -9.20 0.67 26.47
CA LYS A 275 -10.13 -0.31 27.05
C LYS A 275 -10.45 -0.01 28.51
N THR A 276 -9.44 0.29 29.32
CA THR A 276 -9.62 0.63 30.76
C THR A 276 -10.19 2.03 30.96
N GLY A 277 -10.12 2.91 29.93
CA GLY A 277 -10.56 4.29 30.02
C GLY A 277 -9.49 5.25 30.54
N GLU A 278 -8.26 4.80 30.72
CA GLU A 278 -7.14 5.67 31.07
C GLU A 278 -6.82 6.67 29.94
N TRP A 279 -7.03 6.25 28.68
CA TRP A 279 -7.00 7.14 27.52
C TRP A 279 -8.37 7.22 26.84
N PRO A 280 -9.32 8.00 27.40
CA PRO A 280 -10.66 8.11 26.80
C PRO A 280 -10.70 8.88 25.48
N ILE A 281 -9.62 9.53 25.12
CA ILE A 281 -9.38 10.17 23.82
C ILE A 281 -8.06 9.61 23.28
N LEU A 282 -8.10 8.98 22.13
CA LEU A 282 -6.94 8.35 21.52
C LEU A 282 -6.86 8.68 20.03
N MET A 283 -5.71 9.12 19.56
CA MET A 283 -5.38 9.19 18.15
C MET A 283 -4.63 7.93 17.75
N ASP A 284 -5.16 7.17 16.79
CA ASP A 284 -4.49 5.97 16.29
C ASP A 284 -4.88 5.68 14.83
N ILE A 285 -4.19 4.73 14.20
CA ILE A 285 -4.48 4.34 12.82
C ILE A 285 -5.79 3.55 12.72
N SER A 286 -6.44 3.59 11.56
CA SER A 286 -7.71 2.89 11.31
C SER A 286 -7.67 1.38 11.64
N ALA A 287 -6.52 0.72 11.50
CA ALA A 287 -6.36 -0.69 11.89
C ALA A 287 -6.66 -0.94 13.39
N PHE A 288 -6.48 0.05 14.26
CA PHE A 288 -6.83 -0.03 15.68
C PHE A 288 -8.33 -0.26 15.91
N TYR A 289 -9.17 0.14 14.97
CA TYR A 289 -10.63 -0.10 15.04
C TYR A 289 -10.96 -1.57 15.23
N ALA A 290 -10.28 -2.48 14.50
CA ALA A 290 -10.48 -3.90 14.64
C ALA A 290 -10.19 -4.39 16.06
N ASN A 291 -9.14 -3.87 16.69
CA ASN A 291 -8.79 -4.24 18.06
C ASN A 291 -9.91 -3.89 19.06
N VAL A 292 -10.50 -2.69 18.95
CA VAL A 292 -11.57 -2.29 19.85
C VAL A 292 -12.90 -2.94 19.50
N TYR A 293 -13.27 -2.92 18.21
CA TYR A 293 -14.57 -3.39 17.77
C TYR A 293 -14.75 -4.90 17.90
N LEU A 294 -13.69 -5.68 17.59
CA LEU A 294 -13.75 -7.14 17.57
C LEU A 294 -13.23 -7.78 18.87
N ALA A 295 -12.22 -7.20 19.52
CA ALA A 295 -11.59 -7.77 20.70
C ALA A 295 -12.11 -7.22 22.05
N ALA A 296 -12.92 -6.14 22.02
CA ALA A 296 -13.53 -5.56 23.21
C ALA A 296 -15.05 -5.32 23.01
N PRO A 297 -15.86 -6.37 22.78
CA PRO A 297 -17.29 -6.23 22.52
C PRO A 297 -18.06 -5.58 23.69
N GLU A 298 -17.55 -5.65 24.92
CA GLU A 298 -18.08 -4.96 26.09
C GLU A 298 -18.06 -3.43 26.00
N LEU A 299 -17.33 -2.90 25.05
CA LEU A 299 -17.26 -1.46 24.76
C LEU A 299 -18.25 -1.00 23.68
N HIS A 300 -18.99 -1.91 23.05
CA HIS A 300 -19.96 -1.52 22.01
C HIS A 300 -20.96 -0.49 22.57
N GLY A 301 -21.17 0.60 21.82
CA GLY A 301 -22.03 1.74 22.24
C GLY A 301 -21.42 2.69 23.26
N LYS A 302 -20.20 2.43 23.75
CA LYS A 302 -19.48 3.27 24.72
C LYS A 302 -18.39 4.14 24.09
N TRP A 303 -18.15 4.01 22.81
CA TRP A 303 -17.13 4.76 22.06
C TRP A 303 -17.59 4.99 20.63
N GLN A 304 -16.93 5.91 19.96
CA GLN A 304 -17.07 6.16 18.53
C GLN A 304 -15.75 6.66 17.95
N VAL A 305 -15.64 6.61 16.63
CA VAL A 305 -14.61 7.35 15.89
C VAL A 305 -15.14 8.72 15.49
N ASP A 306 -14.27 9.70 15.42
CA ASP A 306 -14.52 11.01 14.82
C ASP A 306 -13.19 11.54 14.24
N LEU A 307 -13.25 12.64 13.50
CA LEU A 307 -12.05 13.23 12.93
C LEU A 307 -11.03 13.53 14.04
N ILE A 308 -9.75 13.43 13.68
CA ILE A 308 -8.68 13.88 14.58
C ILE A 308 -8.87 15.37 14.89
N PRO A 309 -8.52 15.85 16.11
CA PRO A 309 -8.57 17.27 16.39
C PRO A 309 -7.82 18.08 15.33
N GLY A 310 -8.41 19.16 14.88
CA GLY A 310 -7.86 19.98 13.81
C GLY A 310 -7.22 21.26 14.31
N THR A 311 -6.47 21.92 13.42
CA THR A 311 -5.92 23.26 13.65
C THR A 311 -6.86 24.31 13.06
N VAL A 312 -7.21 25.32 13.87
CA VAL A 312 -8.04 26.44 13.40
C VAL A 312 -7.23 27.33 12.47
N ARG A 313 -7.75 27.55 11.26
CA ARG A 313 -7.16 28.44 10.25
C ARG A 313 -7.54 29.91 10.50
N LYS A 314 -6.87 30.82 9.80
CA LYS A 314 -7.13 32.27 9.90
C LYS A 314 -8.54 32.67 9.52
N ASP A 315 -9.19 31.91 8.62
CA ASP A 315 -10.57 32.11 8.19
C ASP A 315 -11.61 31.48 9.12
N GLY A 316 -11.18 30.91 10.24
CA GLY A 316 -12.03 30.24 11.23
C GLY A 316 -12.38 28.79 10.87
N SER A 317 -12.03 28.28 9.68
CA SER A 317 -12.20 26.87 9.34
C SER A 317 -11.23 25.99 10.15
N VAL A 318 -11.63 24.73 10.36
CA VAL A 318 -10.78 23.74 11.05
C VAL A 318 -10.15 22.79 10.04
N ASN A 319 -8.84 22.71 10.06
CA ASN A 319 -8.10 21.76 9.23
C ASN A 319 -7.90 20.45 9.97
N HIS A 320 -8.67 19.42 9.57
CA HIS A 320 -8.57 18.05 10.08
C HIS A 320 -7.69 17.15 9.21
N GLU A 321 -6.82 17.72 8.35
CA GLU A 321 -5.90 16.92 7.54
C GLU A 321 -5.12 15.96 8.42
N SER A 322 -5.10 14.69 8.03
CA SER A 322 -4.42 13.63 8.73
C SER A 322 -3.42 12.91 7.83
N PHE A 323 -2.57 12.11 8.44
CA PHE A 323 -1.70 11.20 7.71
C PHE A 323 -2.48 9.98 7.26
N MET A 324 -2.27 9.59 6.01
CA MET A 324 -2.66 8.29 5.49
C MET A 324 -1.46 7.58 4.86
N GLY A 325 -1.41 6.27 5.02
CA GLY A 325 -0.39 5.40 4.43
C GLY A 325 -1.00 4.05 4.10
N GLY A 326 -0.19 3.12 3.62
CA GLY A 326 -0.66 1.77 3.34
C GLY A 326 0.26 1.01 2.41
N SER A 327 -0.19 -0.15 1.95
CA SER A 327 0.48 -0.91 0.90
C SER A 327 0.01 -0.48 -0.48
N THR A 328 0.90 -0.62 -1.44
CA THR A 328 0.73 -0.19 -2.83
C THR A 328 1.14 -1.29 -3.78
N LEU A 329 0.57 -1.30 -4.97
CA LEU A 329 0.91 -2.21 -6.07
C LEU A 329 1.49 -1.43 -7.24
N GLY A 330 2.62 -1.89 -7.76
CA GLY A 330 3.25 -1.38 -8.99
C GLY A 330 3.65 -2.52 -9.92
N ILE A 331 3.76 -2.25 -11.22
CA ILE A 331 4.16 -3.24 -12.22
C ILE A 331 5.65 -3.13 -12.46
N ALA A 332 6.39 -4.22 -12.31
CA ALA A 332 7.81 -4.25 -12.57
C ALA A 332 8.11 -3.95 -14.04
N LYS A 333 9.20 -3.21 -14.30
CA LYS A 333 9.62 -2.91 -15.68
C LYS A 333 9.89 -4.17 -16.50
N ASN A 334 10.42 -5.21 -15.86
CA ASN A 334 10.76 -6.49 -16.48
C ASN A 334 9.61 -7.51 -16.37
N ALA A 335 8.38 -7.07 -16.02
CA ALA A 335 7.20 -7.93 -16.04
C ALA A 335 7.06 -8.63 -17.39
N LYS A 336 6.85 -9.94 -17.36
CA LYS A 336 6.72 -10.77 -18.58
C LYS A 336 5.41 -10.51 -19.29
N ASN A 337 4.35 -10.28 -18.51
CA ASN A 337 2.97 -10.12 -18.98
C ASN A 337 2.37 -8.81 -18.44
N LYS A 338 2.90 -7.66 -18.90
CA LYS A 338 2.51 -6.32 -18.41
C LYS A 338 1.02 -6.04 -18.49
N GLU A 339 0.39 -6.38 -19.63
CA GLU A 339 -1.05 -6.18 -19.81
C GLU A 339 -1.88 -7.09 -18.88
N ALA A 340 -1.45 -8.34 -18.66
CA ALA A 340 -2.10 -9.23 -17.70
C ALA A 340 -1.94 -8.72 -16.26
N ALA A 341 -0.78 -8.16 -15.92
CA ALA A 341 -0.54 -7.54 -14.62
C ALA A 341 -1.43 -6.31 -14.42
N PHE A 342 -1.60 -5.46 -15.43
CA PHE A 342 -2.47 -4.30 -15.31
C PHE A 342 -3.96 -4.69 -15.22
N LYS A 343 -4.41 -5.70 -15.98
CA LYS A 343 -5.76 -6.26 -15.83
C LYS A 343 -6.03 -6.82 -14.45
N TYR A 344 -5.02 -7.45 -13.81
CA TYR A 344 -5.14 -7.88 -12.42
C TYR A 344 -5.32 -6.68 -11.48
N MET A 345 -4.57 -5.60 -11.65
CA MET A 345 -4.74 -4.40 -10.85
C MET A 345 -6.12 -3.75 -11.05
N GLU A 346 -6.62 -3.70 -12.30
CA GLU A 346 -7.98 -3.20 -12.61
C GLU A 346 -9.07 -4.01 -11.90
N TRP A 347 -8.93 -5.34 -11.93
CA TRP A 347 -9.83 -6.26 -11.25
C TRP A 347 -9.70 -6.15 -9.72
N TYR A 348 -8.49 -6.27 -9.20
CA TYR A 348 -8.24 -6.30 -7.75
C TYR A 348 -8.67 -5.00 -7.07
N LEU A 349 -8.43 -3.84 -7.69
CA LEU A 349 -8.80 -2.53 -7.17
C LEU A 349 -10.22 -2.09 -7.57
N SER A 350 -11.01 -2.97 -8.20
CA SER A 350 -12.41 -2.67 -8.52
C SER A 350 -13.27 -2.48 -7.28
N ASP A 351 -14.37 -1.75 -7.43
CA ASP A 351 -15.33 -1.51 -6.35
C ASP A 351 -15.90 -2.84 -5.83
N GLU A 352 -16.14 -3.79 -6.74
CA GLU A 352 -16.71 -5.10 -6.46
C GLU A 352 -15.76 -5.94 -5.59
N VAL A 353 -14.52 -6.11 -6.04
CA VAL A 353 -13.53 -6.97 -5.36
C VAL A 353 -13.13 -6.36 -4.01
N GLN A 354 -12.85 -5.06 -3.96
CA GLN A 354 -12.49 -4.39 -2.71
C GLN A 354 -13.64 -4.38 -1.71
N SER A 355 -14.89 -4.21 -2.17
CA SER A 355 -16.07 -4.31 -1.31
C SER A 355 -16.32 -5.73 -0.78
N GLN A 356 -16.02 -6.76 -1.57
CA GLN A 356 -16.08 -8.15 -1.10
C GLN A 356 -14.97 -8.42 -0.07
N LEU A 357 -13.77 -7.96 -0.32
CA LEU A 357 -12.60 -8.22 0.52
C LEU A 357 -12.79 -7.65 1.95
N VAL A 358 -13.26 -6.39 2.06
CA VAL A 358 -13.51 -5.76 3.37
C VAL A 358 -14.64 -6.42 4.16
N LYS A 359 -15.55 -7.17 3.51
CA LYS A 359 -16.59 -7.99 4.16
C LYS A 359 -16.08 -9.36 4.55
N LEU A 360 -15.41 -10.06 3.63
CA LEU A 360 -14.98 -11.44 3.82
C LEU A 360 -13.87 -11.59 4.87
N VAL A 361 -12.97 -10.62 4.98
CA VAL A 361 -11.86 -10.70 5.95
C VAL A 361 -12.40 -10.79 7.39
N PRO A 362 -13.20 -9.85 7.91
CA PRO A 362 -13.73 -9.98 9.28
C PRO A 362 -14.73 -11.12 9.46
N GLU A 363 -15.40 -11.59 8.40
CA GLU A 363 -16.28 -12.76 8.44
C GLU A 363 -15.50 -14.06 8.61
N LYS A 364 -14.41 -14.23 7.84
CA LYS A 364 -13.63 -15.48 7.82
C LYS A 364 -12.48 -15.49 8.83
N ILE A 365 -11.96 -14.33 9.24
CA ILE A 365 -10.79 -14.22 10.10
C ILE A 365 -11.15 -13.46 11.37
N LYS A 366 -11.31 -14.21 12.48
CA LYS A 366 -11.65 -13.62 13.76
C LYS A 366 -10.61 -12.56 14.19
N GLY A 367 -11.08 -11.36 14.45
CA GLY A 367 -10.24 -10.25 14.93
C GLY A 367 -9.48 -9.50 13.83
N ALA A 368 -9.70 -9.84 12.55
CA ALA A 368 -9.09 -9.13 11.43
C ALA A 368 -10.09 -8.17 10.76
N MET A 369 -9.57 -7.07 10.26
CA MET A 369 -10.29 -6.10 9.42
C MET A 369 -9.27 -5.42 8.50
N ILE A 370 -9.65 -5.14 7.27
CA ILE A 370 -8.82 -4.37 6.34
C ILE A 370 -9.53 -3.09 5.94
N PHE A 371 -8.75 -2.06 5.69
CA PHE A 371 -9.21 -0.77 5.19
C PHE A 371 -8.62 -0.56 3.80
N SER A 372 -9.48 -0.46 2.81
CA SER A 372 -9.08 -0.32 1.41
C SER A 372 -8.79 1.13 1.04
N GLY A 373 -7.91 1.31 0.06
CA GLY A 373 -7.75 2.58 -0.65
C GLY A 373 -8.95 2.94 -1.55
N ASN A 374 -9.86 1.98 -1.81
CA ASN A 374 -11.04 2.17 -2.63
C ASN A 374 -12.19 2.81 -1.85
N ILE A 375 -12.81 3.84 -2.43
CA ILE A 375 -13.87 4.64 -1.77
C ILE A 375 -15.13 3.80 -1.51
N ALA A 376 -15.57 2.99 -2.47
CA ALA A 376 -16.76 2.16 -2.34
C ALA A 376 -16.59 1.07 -1.27
N ALA A 377 -15.39 0.55 -1.08
CA ALA A 377 -15.08 -0.44 -0.06
C ALA A 377 -15.33 0.09 1.36
N THR A 378 -15.08 1.37 1.64
CA THR A 378 -15.35 1.98 2.94
C THR A 378 -16.82 1.89 3.31
N GLN A 379 -17.73 2.08 2.34
CA GLN A 379 -19.17 1.94 2.55
C GLN A 379 -19.59 0.48 2.77
N SER A 380 -18.76 -0.45 2.36
CA SER A 380 -18.99 -1.89 2.49
C SER A 380 -18.46 -2.52 3.78
N LEU A 381 -17.68 -1.77 4.59
CA LEU A 381 -17.19 -2.26 5.88
C LEU A 381 -18.35 -2.73 6.78
N PRO A 382 -18.26 -3.88 7.48
CA PRO A 382 -19.28 -4.38 8.37
C PRO A 382 -19.25 -3.70 9.75
N ILE A 383 -19.34 -2.38 9.77
CA ILE A 383 -19.31 -1.52 10.95
C ILE A 383 -20.49 -0.54 10.94
N PRO A 384 -20.83 0.14 12.04
CA PRO A 384 -21.90 1.13 12.09
C PRO A 384 -21.78 2.21 11.00
N SER A 385 -22.90 2.64 10.44
CA SER A 385 -22.92 3.64 9.36
C SER A 385 -22.32 4.99 9.79
N SER A 386 -22.49 5.37 11.07
CA SER A 386 -21.83 6.55 11.66
C SER A 386 -20.31 6.48 11.54
N ASP A 387 -19.73 5.31 11.85
CA ASP A 387 -18.28 5.13 11.83
C ASP A 387 -17.75 5.08 10.40
N LYS A 388 -18.48 4.43 9.47
CA LYS A 388 -18.15 4.48 8.02
C LYS A 388 -18.06 5.91 7.53
N GLN A 389 -19.04 6.74 7.91
CA GLN A 389 -19.07 8.15 7.52
C GLN A 389 -17.83 8.89 8.04
N LYS A 390 -17.40 8.63 9.28
CA LYS A 390 -16.22 9.26 9.87
C LYS A 390 -14.91 8.81 9.21
N PHE A 391 -14.79 7.53 8.87
CA PHE A 391 -13.66 7.05 8.06
C PHE A 391 -13.64 7.70 6.68
N TYR A 392 -14.79 7.78 6.00
CA TYR A 392 -14.89 8.45 4.71
C TYR A 392 -14.49 9.93 4.80
N GLU A 393 -15.01 10.67 5.79
CA GLU A 393 -14.67 12.08 6.01
C GLU A 393 -13.17 12.26 6.26
N GLN A 394 -12.57 11.45 7.16
CA GLN A 394 -11.16 11.54 7.48
C GLN A 394 -10.27 11.18 6.29
N LEU A 395 -10.57 10.12 5.56
CA LEU A 395 -9.80 9.70 4.38
C LEU A 395 -9.83 10.75 3.27
N ASN A 396 -10.96 11.43 3.06
CA ASN A 396 -11.09 12.47 2.03
C ASN A 396 -10.24 13.72 2.32
N VAL A 397 -10.01 14.06 3.58
CA VAL A 397 -9.21 15.23 3.97
C VAL A 397 -7.76 14.86 4.27
N SER A 398 -7.43 13.57 4.27
CA SER A 398 -6.09 13.08 4.59
C SER A 398 -5.22 12.96 3.34
N ASN A 399 -3.92 13.12 3.52
CA ASN A 399 -2.93 12.94 2.48
C ASN A 399 -1.83 11.99 2.95
N ALA A 400 -1.37 11.16 2.03
CA ALA A 400 -0.07 10.53 2.18
C ALA A 400 1.04 11.58 1.96
N PHE A 401 2.24 11.23 2.36
CA PHE A 401 3.39 12.11 2.07
C PHE A 401 3.56 12.33 0.57
N SER A 402 4.09 13.48 0.19
CA SER A 402 4.71 13.62 -1.12
C SER A 402 5.99 12.80 -1.10
N TYR A 403 5.96 11.64 -1.74
CA TYR A 403 7.11 10.76 -1.80
C TYR A 403 8.05 11.18 -2.92
N PHE A 404 9.33 11.11 -2.63
CA PHE A 404 10.43 11.46 -3.53
C PHE A 404 11.66 10.64 -3.12
N PRO A 405 12.62 10.43 -4.02
CA PRO A 405 13.85 9.72 -3.68
C PRO A 405 14.60 10.37 -2.53
N GLY A 406 14.83 9.60 -1.46
CA GLY A 406 15.44 10.09 -0.23
C GLY A 406 14.44 10.52 0.85
N GLY A 407 13.13 10.36 0.64
CA GLY A 407 12.09 10.70 1.61
C GLY A 407 12.24 10.00 2.96
N SER A 408 12.68 8.75 2.96
CA SER A 408 12.97 7.99 4.19
C SER A 408 14.05 8.64 5.09
N ALA A 409 15.00 9.36 4.49
CA ALA A 409 15.98 10.12 5.27
C ALA A 409 15.34 11.28 6.02
N VAL A 410 14.39 11.97 5.38
CA VAL A 410 13.67 13.09 6.01
C VAL A 410 12.81 12.58 7.19
N GLN A 411 12.13 11.45 7.00
CA GLN A 411 11.35 10.79 8.05
C GLN A 411 12.24 10.50 9.27
N ARG A 412 13.39 9.90 9.04
CA ARG A 412 14.39 9.60 10.09
C ARG A 412 14.86 10.87 10.82
N GLU A 413 15.18 11.95 10.10
CA GLU A 413 15.63 13.21 10.73
C GLU A 413 14.52 13.87 11.54
N LEU A 414 13.25 13.80 11.12
CA LEU A 414 12.12 14.26 11.93
C LEU A 414 11.94 13.42 13.20
N ASN A 415 12.09 12.10 13.09
CA ASN A 415 12.06 11.22 14.25
C ASN A 415 13.16 11.64 15.25
N PHE A 416 14.38 11.84 14.79
CA PHE A 416 15.47 12.34 15.64
C PHE A 416 15.17 13.73 16.24
N ALA A 417 14.56 14.64 15.46
CA ALA A 417 14.20 15.95 15.99
C ALA A 417 13.22 15.85 17.16
N VAL A 418 12.19 15.02 17.04
CA VAL A 418 11.24 14.79 18.14
C VAL A 418 11.95 14.23 19.38
N HIS A 419 12.76 13.19 19.23
CA HIS A 419 13.52 12.61 20.35
C HIS A 419 14.52 13.58 20.96
N ASN A 420 15.17 14.42 20.17
CA ASN A 420 16.07 15.46 20.66
C ASN A 420 15.33 16.47 21.57
N VAL A 421 14.10 16.88 21.20
CA VAL A 421 13.29 17.74 22.05
C VAL A 421 12.87 17.03 23.35
N LEU A 422 12.35 15.80 23.24
CA LEU A 422 11.73 15.14 24.39
C LEU A 422 12.75 14.56 25.36
N GLN A 423 13.82 13.97 24.86
CA GLN A 423 14.81 13.26 25.69
C GLN A 423 16.00 14.16 26.07
N LYS A 424 16.53 14.91 25.08
CA LYS A 424 17.72 15.77 25.28
C LYS A 424 17.40 17.20 25.66
N LYS A 425 16.08 17.57 25.72
CA LYS A 425 15.60 18.91 26.05
C LYS A 425 16.13 20.02 25.15
N ILE A 426 16.43 19.69 23.89
CA ILE A 426 16.82 20.67 22.88
C ILE A 426 15.58 21.50 22.50
N ALA A 427 15.75 22.81 22.29
CA ALA A 427 14.65 23.66 21.84
C ALA A 427 14.08 23.15 20.47
N PRO A 428 12.75 23.18 20.26
CA PRO A 428 12.14 22.67 19.04
C PRO A 428 12.72 23.25 17.76
N GLU A 429 12.99 24.56 17.72
CA GLU A 429 13.58 25.25 16.59
C GLU A 429 15.01 24.76 16.29
N GLU A 430 15.81 24.50 17.33
CA GLU A 430 17.17 24.00 17.18
C GLU A 430 17.18 22.55 16.71
N ALA A 431 16.28 21.72 17.23
CA ALA A 431 16.11 20.35 16.77
C ALA A 431 15.73 20.30 15.28
N LEU A 432 14.84 21.19 14.81
CA LEU A 432 14.50 21.32 13.38
C LEU A 432 15.65 21.85 12.53
N LYS A 433 16.46 22.78 13.03
CA LYS A 433 17.67 23.24 12.29
C LYS A 433 18.63 22.10 12.04
N ILE A 434 18.84 21.24 13.06
CA ILE A 434 19.69 20.05 12.89
C ILE A 434 19.08 19.12 11.84
N ALA A 435 17.79 18.82 11.94
CA ALA A 435 17.09 17.96 10.99
C ALA A 435 17.10 18.52 9.57
N ALA A 436 16.86 19.83 9.39
CA ALA A 436 16.88 20.51 8.10
C ALA A 436 18.24 20.41 7.43
N ARG A 437 19.32 20.70 8.15
CA ARG A 437 20.70 20.60 7.64
C ARG A 437 21.03 19.18 7.17
N ASN A 438 20.72 18.17 7.99
CA ASN A 438 20.98 16.76 7.66
C ASN A 438 20.13 16.31 6.46
N THR A 439 18.86 16.74 6.43
CA THR A 439 17.92 16.50 5.32
C THR A 439 18.48 17.08 4.02
N GLU A 440 18.94 18.34 4.00
CA GLU A 440 19.49 18.98 2.79
C GLU A 440 20.74 18.28 2.27
N GLN A 441 21.62 17.84 3.16
CA GLN A 441 22.81 17.09 2.78
C GLN A 441 22.43 15.77 2.09
N GLU A 442 21.49 15.03 2.67
CA GLU A 442 21.05 13.74 2.12
C GLU A 442 20.28 13.93 0.81
N LEU A 443 19.37 14.88 0.73
CA LEU A 443 18.62 15.19 -0.48
C LEU A 443 19.54 15.62 -1.62
N SER A 444 20.54 16.46 -1.36
CA SER A 444 21.55 16.86 -2.35
C SER A 444 22.34 15.65 -2.86
N ARG A 445 22.71 14.72 -1.97
CA ARG A 445 23.38 13.47 -2.34
C ARG A 445 22.46 12.59 -3.22
N LYS A 446 21.21 12.43 -2.83
CA LYS A 446 20.22 11.64 -3.56
C LYS A 446 19.87 12.26 -4.91
N GLN A 447 19.72 13.56 -4.98
CA GLN A 447 19.50 14.26 -6.25
C GLN A 447 20.62 13.97 -7.25
N LYS A 448 21.90 14.06 -6.83
CA LYS A 448 23.05 13.74 -7.69
C LYS A 448 23.04 12.26 -8.11
N GLU A 449 22.73 11.34 -7.19
CA GLU A 449 22.66 9.90 -7.47
C GLU A 449 21.60 9.59 -8.53
N TYR A 450 20.44 10.25 -8.44
CA TYR A 450 19.30 9.97 -9.33
C TYR A 450 19.16 10.92 -10.51
N GLN A 451 20.01 11.94 -10.65
CA GLN A 451 19.86 12.98 -11.70
C GLN A 451 19.66 12.38 -13.08
N ARG A 452 20.45 11.38 -13.45
CA ARG A 452 20.34 10.69 -14.76
C ARG A 452 18.99 9.99 -14.99
N TYR A 453 18.32 9.54 -13.92
CA TYR A 453 17.01 8.92 -14.01
C TYR A 453 15.90 9.98 -14.04
N ILE A 454 16.05 11.01 -13.20
CA ILE A 454 15.14 12.15 -13.12
C ILE A 454 15.07 12.88 -14.47
N ASP A 455 16.20 13.08 -15.14
CA ASP A 455 16.27 13.71 -16.46
C ASP A 455 15.57 12.88 -17.56
N LYS A 456 15.45 11.56 -17.37
CA LYS A 456 14.67 10.69 -18.27
C LYS A 456 13.17 10.79 -18.05
N LEU A 457 12.73 11.05 -16.81
CA LEU A 457 11.30 11.22 -16.48
C LEU A 457 10.75 12.58 -16.91
N ALA A 458 11.64 13.56 -17.17
CA ALA A 458 11.27 14.90 -17.61
C ALA A 458 11.15 15.03 -19.15
N LYS A 459 11.49 13.98 -19.90
CA LYS A 459 11.40 13.90 -21.38
C LYS A 459 10.19 13.11 -21.81
#